data_822a0f2b189032c12731a8250ee0f37a
#
_entry.id   822a0f2b189032c12731a8250ee0f37a
#
_cell.length_a   1.000
_cell.length_b   1.000
_cell.length_c   1.000
_cell.angle_alpha   90.00
_cell.angle_beta   90.00
_cell.angle_gamma   90.00
#
_symmetry.space_group_name_H-M   'P 1'
#
loop_
_entity.id
_entity.type
_entity.pdbx_description
1 polymer ?
#
loop_
_entity_poly.entity_id
_entity_poly.type
_entity_poly.pdbx_seq_one_letter_code
_entity_poly.pdbx_strand_id
1 'polypeptide(L)'
;MSVAKKDYKKITTKSLFDMKANGEKISMLTAYDYTMAKIVDTSGVDVILVGDSASNVMAGHETTLPITLDQMIYHASGVVRACERALIVVDLPFGTYQSDSKEALRSSIRIMKESGGHAVKLEGGSEIKESIKKILDAGIPVMGHLGLTPQSIYKFGTYTVRAKEEEEAEKLLEDAKLLERLGCFALVVEKIPAHLATKVAQSITIPVIGIGAGSGVDGQVLVLHDMVGMTHEFSPRFLRRYMNLYEDMTKAIGQYVSDVKAVDFPNENEQY
;
A
#
# COMPACT_ATOMS: atom_id res chain seq x y z
N MET A 1 -26.60 5.59 24.48
CA MET A 1 -26.36 6.81 23.71
C MET A 1 -26.16 6.40 22.26
N SER A 2 -27.05 6.83 21.34
CA SER A 2 -26.92 6.59 19.91
C SER A 2 -25.75 7.42 19.39
N VAL A 3 -24.64 6.76 19.07
CA VAL A 3 -23.55 7.43 18.34
C VAL A 3 -24.11 7.70 16.94
N ALA A 4 -24.26 8.98 16.61
CA ALA A 4 -24.64 9.40 15.27
C ALA A 4 -23.67 8.73 14.28
N LYS A 5 -24.18 7.87 13.37
CA LYS A 5 -23.41 7.37 12.23
C LYS A 5 -22.97 8.60 11.45
N LYS A 6 -21.68 8.90 11.45
CA LYS A 6 -21.13 9.86 10.50
C LYS A 6 -21.35 9.28 9.11
N ASP A 7 -22.07 10.00 8.27
CA ASP A 7 -22.33 9.63 6.87
C ASP A 7 -21.03 9.82 6.07
N TYR A 8 -20.13 8.85 6.16
CA TYR A 8 -18.91 8.85 5.36
C TYR A 8 -19.24 8.35 3.95
N LYS A 9 -19.05 9.22 2.96
CA LYS A 9 -19.10 8.79 1.55
C LYS A 9 -17.92 7.85 1.31
N LYS A 10 -18.21 6.58 0.99
CA LYS A 10 -17.19 5.57 0.66
C LYS A 10 -16.38 6.00 -0.56
N ILE A 11 -15.06 5.82 -0.48
CA ILE A 11 -14.16 5.97 -1.62
C ILE A 11 -14.21 4.69 -2.47
N THR A 12 -14.37 4.88 -3.77
CA THR A 12 -14.42 3.82 -4.77
C THR A 12 -13.36 4.05 -5.85
N THR A 13 -13.14 3.10 -6.73
CA THR A 13 -12.27 3.27 -7.90
C THR A 13 -12.71 4.48 -8.73
N LYS A 14 -14.03 4.68 -8.90
CA LYS A 14 -14.57 5.88 -9.59
C LYS A 14 -14.20 7.17 -8.85
N SER A 15 -14.25 7.19 -7.52
CA SER A 15 -13.87 8.39 -6.75
C SER A 15 -12.45 8.84 -7.05
N LEU A 16 -11.51 7.89 -7.25
CA LEU A 16 -10.12 8.23 -7.58
C LEU A 16 -10.00 8.86 -8.98
N PHE A 17 -10.77 8.40 -9.95
CA PHE A 17 -10.85 9.06 -11.27
C PHE A 17 -11.38 10.49 -11.16
N ASP A 18 -12.47 10.66 -10.39
CA ASP A 18 -13.08 11.98 -10.18
C ASP A 18 -12.09 12.94 -9.49
N MET A 19 -11.32 12.46 -8.50
CA MET A 19 -10.26 13.25 -7.83
C MET A 19 -9.19 13.69 -8.82
N LYS A 20 -8.66 12.78 -9.66
CA LYS A 20 -7.69 13.15 -10.70
C LYS A 20 -8.27 14.19 -11.67
N ALA A 21 -9.48 13.98 -12.15
CA ALA A 21 -10.14 14.91 -13.07
C ALA A 21 -10.33 16.31 -12.48
N ASN A 22 -10.55 16.41 -11.16
CA ASN A 22 -10.71 17.67 -10.43
C ASN A 22 -9.37 18.27 -9.96
N GLY A 23 -8.24 17.60 -10.19
CA GLY A 23 -6.93 18.03 -9.67
C GLY A 23 -6.74 17.83 -8.16
N GLU A 24 -7.61 17.04 -7.52
CA GLU A 24 -7.52 16.67 -6.11
C GLU A 24 -6.46 15.59 -5.92
N LYS A 25 -5.62 15.74 -4.89
CA LYS A 25 -4.58 14.75 -4.60
C LYS A 25 -5.11 13.59 -3.77
N ILE A 26 -4.70 12.37 -4.15
CA ILE A 26 -5.09 11.13 -3.51
C ILE A 26 -4.07 10.79 -2.42
N SER A 27 -4.55 10.62 -1.18
CA SER A 27 -3.75 10.13 -0.07
C SER A 27 -3.88 8.62 0.05
N MET A 28 -2.74 7.92 0.06
CA MET A 28 -2.69 6.47 0.24
C MET A 28 -1.69 6.12 1.33
N LEU A 29 -2.03 5.16 2.19
CA LEU A 29 -1.19 4.73 3.30
C LEU A 29 -1.36 3.23 3.53
N THR A 30 -0.31 2.54 3.96
CA THR A 30 -0.45 1.12 4.30
C THR A 30 -1.10 0.94 5.67
N ALA A 31 -1.78 -0.20 5.86
CA ALA A 31 -2.17 -0.71 7.17
C ALA A 31 -2.24 -2.25 7.12
N TYR A 32 -2.03 -2.90 8.28
CA TYR A 32 -1.87 -4.35 8.33
C TYR A 32 -2.67 -5.01 9.46
N ASP A 33 -3.30 -4.24 10.32
CA ASP A 33 -4.14 -4.72 11.42
C ASP A 33 -5.36 -3.83 11.64
N TYR A 34 -6.29 -4.31 12.46
CA TYR A 34 -7.55 -3.64 12.75
C TYR A 34 -7.38 -2.27 13.41
N THR A 35 -6.52 -2.18 14.43
CA THR A 35 -6.40 -0.95 15.23
C THR A 35 -5.76 0.19 14.45
N MET A 36 -4.65 -0.12 13.76
CA MET A 36 -3.98 0.87 12.92
C MET A 36 -4.83 1.27 11.72
N ALA A 37 -5.52 0.31 11.07
CA ALA A 37 -6.41 0.62 9.96
C ALA A 37 -7.56 1.55 10.38
N LYS A 38 -8.12 1.37 11.60
CA LYS A 38 -9.16 2.25 12.12
C LYS A 38 -8.66 3.68 12.34
N ILE A 39 -7.43 3.83 12.83
CA ILE A 39 -6.78 5.15 12.99
C ILE A 39 -6.61 5.81 11.61
N VAL A 40 -6.07 5.07 10.64
CA VAL A 40 -5.82 5.55 9.27
C VAL A 40 -7.13 5.96 8.58
N ASP A 41 -8.17 5.13 8.64
CA ASP A 41 -9.47 5.42 8.03
C ASP A 41 -10.14 6.66 8.68
N THR A 42 -10.08 6.75 10.01
CA THR A 42 -10.61 7.90 10.77
C THR A 42 -9.86 9.20 10.45
N SER A 43 -8.58 9.12 10.09
CA SER A 43 -7.76 10.26 9.69
C SER A 43 -8.08 10.79 8.30
N GLY A 44 -8.95 10.10 7.53
CA GLY A 44 -9.45 10.57 6.25
C GLY A 44 -8.59 10.20 5.04
N VAL A 45 -7.71 9.21 5.16
CA VAL A 45 -6.93 8.66 4.03
C VAL A 45 -7.87 8.05 2.99
N ASP A 46 -7.62 8.31 1.70
CA ASP A 46 -8.53 7.89 0.62
C ASP A 46 -8.37 6.42 0.26
N VAL A 47 -7.13 5.91 0.28
CA VAL A 47 -6.82 4.52 -0.06
C VAL A 47 -5.98 3.90 1.04
N ILE A 48 -6.37 2.74 1.51
CA ILE A 48 -5.56 1.91 2.41
C ILE A 48 -5.01 0.73 1.62
N LEU A 49 -3.68 0.58 1.64
CA LEU A 49 -2.97 -0.54 1.03
C LEU A 49 -2.65 -1.58 2.10
N VAL A 50 -3.15 -2.79 1.92
CA VAL A 50 -2.60 -3.94 2.61
C VAL A 50 -1.45 -4.44 1.75
N GLY A 51 -0.26 -3.89 2.01
CA GLY A 51 0.93 -4.11 1.21
C GLY A 51 1.68 -5.38 1.61
N ASP A 52 2.36 -6.01 0.66
CA ASP A 52 3.30 -7.12 0.92
C ASP A 52 4.52 -6.67 1.75
N SER A 53 4.74 -5.36 1.90
CA SER A 53 5.63 -4.75 2.89
C SER A 53 5.33 -5.18 4.33
N ALA A 54 4.16 -5.81 4.61
CA ALA A 54 3.90 -6.53 5.86
C ALA A 54 4.98 -7.58 6.14
N SER A 55 5.57 -8.18 5.12
CA SER A 55 6.72 -9.08 5.25
C SER A 55 7.88 -8.42 6.01
N ASN A 56 8.16 -7.15 5.73
CA ASN A 56 9.24 -6.40 6.38
C ASN A 56 8.79 -5.89 7.76
N VAL A 57 7.72 -5.07 7.80
CA VAL A 57 7.38 -4.28 9.00
C VAL A 57 6.59 -5.05 10.05
N MET A 58 5.93 -6.16 9.68
CA MET A 58 5.17 -7.00 10.61
C MET A 58 5.88 -8.31 10.96
N ALA A 59 6.55 -8.93 9.98
CA ALA A 59 7.20 -10.23 10.15
C ALA A 59 8.73 -10.15 10.27
N GLY A 60 9.35 -8.98 10.01
CA GLY A 60 10.80 -8.76 10.17
C GLY A 60 11.67 -9.41 9.10
N HIS A 61 11.09 -9.75 7.94
CA HIS A 61 11.87 -10.29 6.82
C HIS A 61 12.63 -9.15 6.08
N GLU A 62 13.74 -9.51 5.45
CA GLU A 62 14.56 -8.56 4.68
C GLU A 62 13.88 -8.09 3.38
N THR A 63 12.99 -8.91 2.82
CA THR A 63 12.30 -8.65 1.55
C THR A 63 10.79 -8.89 1.67
N THR A 64 10.03 -8.46 0.66
CA THR A 64 8.58 -8.73 0.58
C THR A 64 8.27 -10.17 0.13
N LEU A 65 9.25 -10.92 -0.36
CA LEU A 65 9.06 -12.23 -0.99
C LEU A 65 8.50 -13.33 -0.09
N PRO A 66 8.84 -13.40 1.22
CA PRO A 66 8.40 -14.53 2.07
C PRO A 66 6.92 -14.52 2.43
N ILE A 67 6.25 -13.36 2.37
CA ILE A 67 4.84 -13.29 2.79
C ILE A 67 3.94 -14.14 1.91
N THR A 68 3.06 -14.92 2.54
CA THR A 68 2.15 -15.83 1.84
C THR A 68 0.80 -15.18 1.54
N LEU A 69 0.04 -15.79 0.62
CA LEU A 69 -1.34 -15.36 0.32
C LEU A 69 -2.24 -15.44 1.55
N ASP A 70 -2.09 -16.47 2.40
CA ASP A 70 -2.88 -16.64 3.62
C ASP A 70 -2.60 -15.53 4.64
N GLN A 71 -1.33 -15.14 4.79
CA GLN A 71 -0.94 -14.01 5.63
C GLN A 71 -1.51 -12.69 5.10
N MET A 72 -1.47 -12.46 3.78
CA MET A 72 -2.08 -11.27 3.17
C MET A 72 -3.59 -11.23 3.41
N ILE A 73 -4.29 -12.36 3.28
CA ILE A 73 -5.73 -12.48 3.58
C ILE A 73 -5.99 -12.21 5.06
N TYR A 74 -5.17 -12.72 5.96
CA TYR A 74 -5.27 -12.46 7.40
C TYR A 74 -5.19 -10.96 7.71
N HIS A 75 -4.15 -10.28 7.23
CA HIS A 75 -3.98 -8.83 7.39
C HIS A 75 -5.15 -8.05 6.79
N ALA A 76 -5.50 -8.35 5.54
CA ALA A 76 -6.58 -7.68 4.83
C ALA A 76 -7.94 -7.82 5.53
N SER A 77 -8.25 -8.99 6.09
CA SER A 77 -9.47 -9.23 6.85
C SER A 77 -9.61 -8.32 8.07
N GLY A 78 -8.50 -8.07 8.79
CA GLY A 78 -8.45 -7.12 9.90
C GLY A 78 -8.71 -5.70 9.45
N VAL A 79 -8.02 -5.28 8.39
CA VAL A 79 -8.13 -3.93 7.82
C VAL A 79 -9.53 -3.64 7.30
N VAL A 80 -10.12 -4.56 6.53
CA VAL A 80 -11.47 -4.39 5.97
C VAL A 80 -12.52 -4.21 7.08
N ARG A 81 -12.45 -4.99 8.17
CA ARG A 81 -13.39 -4.84 9.29
C ARG A 81 -13.26 -3.50 10.02
N ALA A 82 -12.09 -2.86 9.95
CA ALA A 82 -11.83 -1.59 10.63
C ALA A 82 -12.32 -0.36 9.86
N CYS A 83 -12.40 -0.46 8.53
CA CYS A 83 -12.56 0.69 7.65
C CYS A 83 -14.01 0.87 7.19
N GLU A 84 -14.48 2.11 7.22
CA GLU A 84 -15.82 2.50 6.78
C GLU A 84 -15.78 3.35 5.50
N ARG A 85 -14.70 4.12 5.27
CA ARG A 85 -14.59 5.11 4.20
C ARG A 85 -13.60 4.72 3.10
N ALA A 86 -12.36 4.38 3.44
CA ALA A 86 -11.26 4.20 2.49
C ALA A 86 -11.48 3.06 1.50
N LEU A 87 -10.95 3.22 0.29
CA LEU A 87 -10.80 2.11 -0.66
C LEU A 87 -9.69 1.18 -0.19
N ILE A 88 -9.98 -0.11 -0.03
CA ILE A 88 -9.00 -1.10 0.42
C ILE A 88 -8.43 -1.84 -0.78
N VAL A 89 -7.12 -1.70 -0.99
CA VAL A 89 -6.36 -2.40 -2.02
C VAL A 89 -5.44 -3.41 -1.35
N VAL A 90 -5.36 -4.63 -1.87
CA VAL A 90 -4.55 -5.71 -1.29
C VAL A 90 -3.52 -6.19 -2.30
N ASP A 91 -2.25 -6.28 -1.90
CA ASP A 91 -1.21 -6.82 -2.75
C ASP A 91 -1.37 -8.32 -2.96
N LEU A 92 -1.21 -8.76 -4.20
CA LEU A 92 -0.90 -10.16 -4.50
C LEU A 92 0.57 -10.41 -4.17
N PRO A 93 0.89 -11.32 -3.24
CA PRO A 93 2.27 -11.61 -2.89
C PRO A 93 3.01 -12.33 -4.02
N PHE A 94 4.34 -12.27 -3.96
CA PHE A 94 5.21 -12.94 -4.92
C PHE A 94 4.86 -14.42 -5.09
N GLY A 95 4.89 -14.91 -6.33
CA GLY A 95 4.61 -16.30 -6.68
C GLY A 95 3.13 -16.60 -6.96
N THR A 96 2.21 -15.68 -6.66
CA THR A 96 0.76 -15.92 -6.80
C THR A 96 0.16 -15.44 -8.12
N TYR A 97 0.95 -14.76 -8.98
CA TYR A 97 0.46 -14.23 -10.25
C TYR A 97 1.48 -14.23 -11.40
N GLN A 98 2.76 -14.50 -11.09
CA GLN A 98 3.83 -14.50 -12.10
C GLN A 98 3.87 -15.79 -12.92
N SER A 99 3.44 -16.91 -12.34
CA SER A 99 3.52 -18.24 -12.96
C SER A 99 2.53 -18.43 -14.12
N ASP A 100 1.25 -18.12 -13.87
CA ASP A 100 0.21 -18.18 -14.89
C ASP A 100 -1.04 -17.34 -14.49
N SER A 101 -1.85 -17.01 -15.49
CA SER A 101 -3.03 -16.16 -15.32
C SER A 101 -4.19 -16.83 -14.57
N LYS A 102 -4.26 -18.16 -14.52
CA LYS A 102 -5.32 -18.89 -13.78
C LYS A 102 -5.00 -18.85 -12.28
N GLU A 103 -3.73 -19.00 -11.92
CA GLU A 103 -3.29 -18.86 -10.52
C GLU A 103 -3.48 -17.42 -10.03
N ALA A 104 -3.14 -16.43 -10.85
CA ALA A 104 -3.39 -15.02 -10.57
C ALA A 104 -4.87 -14.75 -10.26
N LEU A 105 -5.78 -15.29 -11.06
CA LEU A 105 -7.22 -15.17 -10.84
C LEU A 105 -7.68 -15.89 -9.57
N ARG A 106 -7.20 -17.12 -9.31
CA ARG A 106 -7.56 -17.87 -8.09
C ARG A 106 -7.13 -17.12 -6.82
N SER A 107 -5.90 -16.61 -6.83
CA SER A 107 -5.34 -15.84 -5.71
C SER A 107 -6.13 -14.55 -5.47
N SER A 108 -6.49 -13.83 -6.55
CA SER A 108 -7.33 -12.64 -6.47
C SER A 108 -8.74 -12.94 -5.93
N ILE A 109 -9.37 -14.03 -6.39
CA ILE A 109 -10.68 -14.46 -5.89
C ILE A 109 -10.61 -14.77 -4.39
N ARG A 110 -9.53 -15.41 -3.92
CA ARG A 110 -9.32 -15.69 -2.50
C ARG A 110 -9.24 -14.39 -1.69
N ILE A 111 -8.42 -13.43 -2.12
CA ILE A 111 -8.35 -12.13 -1.46
C ILE A 111 -9.73 -11.48 -1.38
N MET A 112 -10.44 -11.35 -2.51
CA MET A 112 -11.74 -10.69 -2.54
C MET A 112 -12.79 -11.38 -1.65
N LYS A 113 -12.87 -12.71 -1.69
CA LYS A 113 -13.88 -13.47 -0.95
C LYS A 113 -13.55 -13.66 0.53
N GLU A 114 -12.28 -13.93 0.86
CA GLU A 114 -11.90 -14.30 2.21
C GLU A 114 -11.58 -13.10 3.08
N SER A 115 -11.09 -11.98 2.49
CA SER A 115 -10.80 -10.77 3.24
C SER A 115 -11.87 -9.68 3.10
N GLY A 116 -12.60 -9.66 1.99
CA GLY A 116 -13.51 -8.56 1.64
C GLY A 116 -12.79 -7.33 1.06
N GLY A 117 -11.53 -7.44 0.65
CA GLY A 117 -10.78 -6.39 -0.05
C GLY A 117 -11.53 -5.88 -1.29
N HIS A 118 -11.30 -4.63 -1.68
CA HIS A 118 -12.04 -3.97 -2.76
C HIS A 118 -11.34 -4.06 -4.12
N ALA A 119 -10.03 -4.23 -4.12
CA ALA A 119 -9.18 -4.33 -5.31
C ALA A 119 -7.89 -5.06 -4.99
N VAL A 120 -7.17 -5.50 -6.02
CA VAL A 120 -5.83 -6.09 -5.87
C VAL A 120 -4.77 -5.23 -6.54
N LYS A 121 -3.51 -5.30 -6.02
CA LYS A 121 -2.34 -4.66 -6.67
C LYS A 121 -1.34 -5.72 -7.11
N LEU A 122 -0.74 -5.53 -8.29
CA LEU A 122 0.27 -6.40 -8.89
C LEU A 122 1.45 -5.58 -9.40
N GLU A 123 2.65 -6.15 -9.28
CA GLU A 123 3.90 -5.55 -9.74
C GLU A 123 4.30 -6.08 -11.12
N GLY A 124 4.55 -5.18 -12.07
CA GLY A 124 4.97 -5.47 -13.43
C GLY A 124 4.06 -4.88 -14.49
N GLY A 125 4.52 -4.92 -15.73
CA GLY A 125 3.85 -4.41 -16.92
C GLY A 125 3.51 -5.51 -17.92
N SER A 126 4.13 -5.43 -19.10
CA SER A 126 3.91 -6.33 -20.22
C SER A 126 4.16 -7.81 -19.89
N GLU A 127 5.06 -8.10 -18.98
CA GLU A 127 5.42 -9.46 -18.53
C GLU A 127 4.29 -10.19 -17.79
N ILE A 128 3.37 -9.44 -17.16
CA ILE A 128 2.23 -10.02 -16.42
C ILE A 128 0.86 -9.64 -17.00
N LYS A 129 0.84 -9.14 -18.24
CA LYS A 129 -0.38 -8.63 -18.89
C LYS A 129 -1.52 -9.64 -18.95
N GLU A 130 -1.21 -10.93 -19.15
CA GLU A 130 -2.22 -11.99 -19.22
C GLU A 130 -2.86 -12.25 -17.85
N SER A 131 -2.09 -12.15 -16.77
CA SER A 131 -2.59 -12.23 -15.40
C SER A 131 -3.50 -11.06 -15.06
N ILE A 132 -3.09 -9.85 -15.38
CA ILE A 132 -3.89 -8.62 -15.19
C ILE A 132 -5.21 -8.72 -15.97
N LYS A 133 -5.12 -9.05 -17.27
CA LYS A 133 -6.31 -9.19 -18.11
C LYS A 133 -7.29 -10.22 -17.54
N LYS A 134 -6.77 -11.37 -17.11
CA LYS A 134 -7.60 -12.46 -16.58
C LYS A 134 -8.35 -12.08 -15.30
N ILE A 135 -7.71 -11.30 -14.43
CA ILE A 135 -8.30 -10.77 -13.19
C ILE A 135 -9.39 -9.74 -13.53
N LEU A 136 -9.10 -8.80 -14.43
CA LEU A 136 -10.03 -7.75 -14.87
C LEU A 136 -11.27 -8.33 -15.57
N ASP A 137 -11.08 -9.34 -16.45
CA ASP A 137 -12.18 -10.03 -17.13
C ASP A 137 -13.16 -10.71 -16.14
N ALA A 138 -12.68 -11.05 -14.94
CA ALA A 138 -13.51 -11.60 -13.86
C ALA A 138 -14.22 -10.51 -13.02
N GLY A 139 -14.04 -9.23 -13.34
CA GLY A 139 -14.67 -8.11 -12.65
C GLY A 139 -13.94 -7.65 -11.38
N ILE A 140 -12.71 -8.08 -11.15
CA ILE A 140 -11.89 -7.67 -10.00
C ILE A 140 -11.07 -6.43 -10.40
N PRO A 141 -11.19 -5.29 -9.67
CA PRO A 141 -10.39 -4.11 -9.97
C PRO A 141 -8.91 -4.33 -9.70
N VAL A 142 -8.05 -3.86 -10.61
CA VAL A 142 -6.59 -3.99 -10.53
C VAL A 142 -5.92 -2.63 -10.48
N MET A 143 -5.00 -2.45 -9.52
CA MET A 143 -4.02 -1.38 -9.46
C MET A 143 -2.67 -1.93 -9.95
N GLY A 144 -2.04 -1.27 -10.93
CA GLY A 144 -0.70 -1.64 -11.40
C GLY A 144 0.38 -1.07 -10.50
N HIS A 145 1.62 -1.59 -10.62
CA HIS A 145 2.80 -1.07 -9.93
C HIS A 145 4.03 -1.19 -10.83
N LEU A 146 4.67 -0.07 -11.14
CA LEU A 146 5.85 0.05 -12.02
C LEU A 146 7.00 0.82 -11.34
N GLY A 147 8.18 0.73 -11.94
CA GLY A 147 9.41 1.34 -11.42
C GLY A 147 10.20 0.37 -10.58
N LEU A 148 10.57 0.74 -9.36
CA LEU A 148 11.10 -0.22 -8.40
C LEU A 148 9.93 -1.09 -7.93
N THR A 149 10.01 -2.36 -8.23
CA THR A 149 9.05 -3.38 -7.79
C THR A 149 9.76 -4.26 -6.77
N PRO A 150 9.45 -4.16 -5.46
CA PRO A 150 10.15 -4.91 -4.39
C PRO A 150 10.15 -6.42 -4.59
N GLN A 151 9.13 -6.98 -5.21
CA GLN A 151 9.08 -8.41 -5.55
C GLN A 151 10.14 -8.83 -6.59
N SER A 152 10.72 -7.87 -7.31
CA SER A 152 11.81 -8.10 -8.28
C SER A 152 13.19 -7.76 -7.70
N ILE A 153 13.33 -7.62 -6.38
CA ILE A 153 14.57 -7.10 -5.75
C ILE A 153 15.82 -7.88 -6.12
N TYR A 154 15.74 -9.20 -6.21
CA TYR A 154 16.90 -10.03 -6.60
C TYR A 154 17.28 -9.87 -8.07
N LYS A 155 16.31 -9.55 -8.95
CA LYS A 155 16.58 -9.19 -10.34
C LYS A 155 17.30 -7.85 -10.44
N PHE A 156 16.92 -6.89 -9.60
CA PHE A 156 17.53 -5.56 -9.60
C PHE A 156 18.84 -5.50 -8.81
N GLY A 157 19.02 -6.37 -7.82
CA GLY A 157 20.20 -6.43 -6.96
C GLY A 157 20.30 -5.29 -5.95
N THR A 158 19.43 -4.28 -6.02
CA THR A 158 19.49 -3.07 -5.18
C THR A 158 18.17 -2.30 -5.20
N TYR A 159 17.91 -1.53 -4.12
CA TYR A 159 16.79 -0.60 -4.01
C TYR A 159 17.09 0.80 -4.62
N THR A 160 17.89 0.90 -5.66
CA THR A 160 18.18 2.18 -6.32
C THR A 160 17.03 2.69 -7.17
N VAL A 161 17.08 3.98 -7.53
CA VAL A 161 16.12 4.62 -8.44
C VAL A 161 16.17 3.94 -9.80
N ARG A 162 15.00 3.54 -10.33
CA ARG A 162 14.82 2.85 -11.61
C ARG A 162 14.53 3.84 -12.74
N ALA A 163 14.55 3.35 -13.97
CA ALA A 163 14.19 4.11 -15.17
C ALA A 163 14.97 5.44 -15.32
N LYS A 164 16.27 5.41 -15.01
CA LYS A 164 17.19 6.53 -15.27
C LYS A 164 17.67 6.54 -16.72
N GLU A 165 17.88 5.35 -17.27
CA GLU A 165 18.28 5.15 -18.66
C GLU A 165 17.08 5.25 -19.59
N GLU A 166 17.27 5.76 -20.80
CA GLU A 166 16.21 6.06 -21.75
C GLU A 166 15.36 4.83 -22.10
N GLU A 167 16.01 3.69 -22.37
CA GLU A 167 15.31 2.44 -22.70
C GLU A 167 14.37 1.98 -21.58
N GLU A 168 14.81 2.05 -20.32
CA GLU A 168 13.97 1.67 -19.17
C GLU A 168 12.85 2.69 -18.96
N ALA A 169 13.10 3.98 -19.21
CA ALA A 169 12.09 5.04 -19.10
C ALA A 169 11.01 4.90 -20.19
N GLU A 170 11.40 4.59 -21.43
CA GLU A 170 10.47 4.33 -22.53
C GLU A 170 9.61 3.09 -22.24
N LYS A 171 10.22 1.98 -21.82
CA LYS A 171 9.49 0.78 -21.41
C LYS A 171 8.48 1.07 -20.30
N LEU A 172 8.84 1.85 -19.29
CA LEU A 172 7.95 2.22 -18.20
C LEU A 172 6.74 3.02 -18.69
N LEU A 173 6.93 3.95 -19.63
CA LEU A 173 5.84 4.71 -20.27
C LEU A 173 4.91 3.83 -21.11
N GLU A 174 5.47 2.87 -21.86
CA GLU A 174 4.70 1.91 -22.64
C GLU A 174 3.89 0.98 -21.75
N ASP A 175 4.50 0.47 -20.68
CA ASP A 175 3.83 -0.38 -19.70
C ASP A 175 2.71 0.39 -18.97
N ALA A 176 2.91 1.66 -18.59
CA ALA A 176 1.86 2.48 -17.99
C ALA A 176 0.63 2.61 -18.92
N LYS A 177 0.86 2.90 -20.21
CA LYS A 177 -0.21 2.95 -21.21
C LYS A 177 -0.86 1.58 -21.46
N LEU A 178 -0.07 0.50 -21.39
CA LEU A 178 -0.59 -0.85 -21.50
C LEU A 178 -1.53 -1.18 -20.35
N LEU A 179 -1.13 -0.88 -19.11
CA LEU A 179 -1.94 -1.12 -17.91
C LEU A 179 -3.27 -0.36 -17.98
N GLU A 180 -3.25 0.89 -18.41
CA GLU A 180 -4.47 1.66 -18.68
C GLU A 180 -5.35 0.99 -19.73
N ARG A 181 -4.80 0.61 -20.88
CA ARG A 181 -5.57 -0.07 -21.96
C ARG A 181 -6.15 -1.42 -21.51
N LEU A 182 -5.49 -2.13 -20.60
CA LEU A 182 -6.02 -3.36 -20.02
C LEU A 182 -7.20 -3.10 -19.09
N GLY A 183 -7.34 -1.90 -18.53
CA GLY A 183 -8.42 -1.52 -17.64
C GLY A 183 -8.04 -1.42 -16.17
N CYS A 184 -6.75 -1.32 -15.83
CA CYS A 184 -6.33 -0.97 -14.48
C CYS A 184 -6.96 0.36 -14.06
N PHE A 185 -7.42 0.47 -12.81
CA PHE A 185 -8.07 1.68 -12.33
C PHE A 185 -7.10 2.73 -11.79
N ALA A 186 -5.88 2.34 -11.47
CA ALA A 186 -4.81 3.21 -10.96
C ALA A 186 -3.44 2.57 -11.15
N LEU A 187 -2.38 3.35 -11.02
CA LEU A 187 -1.00 2.92 -11.15
C LEU A 187 -0.17 3.47 -9.99
N VAL A 188 0.60 2.62 -9.31
CA VAL A 188 1.69 3.04 -8.43
C VAL A 188 2.98 3.16 -9.24
N VAL A 189 3.76 4.22 -9.00
CA VAL A 189 5.11 4.38 -9.53
C VAL A 189 6.09 4.58 -8.38
N GLU A 190 7.09 3.71 -8.27
CA GLU A 190 8.03 3.72 -7.14
C GLU A 190 9.46 4.01 -7.59
N LYS A 191 10.12 4.91 -6.84
CA LYS A 191 11.57 5.22 -6.96
C LYS A 191 12.02 5.40 -8.41
N ILE A 192 11.36 6.29 -9.14
CA ILE A 192 11.71 6.73 -10.49
C ILE A 192 11.99 8.24 -10.50
N PRO A 193 12.69 8.77 -11.52
CA PRO A 193 12.91 10.22 -11.64
C PRO A 193 11.59 11.00 -11.65
N ALA A 194 11.54 12.12 -10.90
CA ALA A 194 10.31 12.91 -10.73
C ALA A 194 9.74 13.44 -12.07
N HIS A 195 10.60 13.82 -13.02
CA HIS A 195 10.16 14.26 -14.34
C HIS A 195 9.50 13.14 -15.15
N LEU A 196 10.01 11.89 -15.02
CA LEU A 196 9.41 10.73 -15.65
C LEU A 196 8.05 10.40 -15.04
N ALA A 197 7.93 10.42 -13.69
CA ALA A 197 6.66 10.21 -13.02
C ALA A 197 5.60 11.23 -13.44
N THR A 198 5.99 12.52 -13.58
CA THR A 198 5.12 13.56 -14.11
C THR A 198 4.67 13.26 -15.55
N LYS A 199 5.60 12.82 -16.41
CA LYS A 199 5.30 12.43 -17.80
C LYS A 199 4.33 11.23 -17.84
N VAL A 200 4.50 10.24 -16.96
CA VAL A 200 3.57 9.11 -16.81
C VAL A 200 2.19 9.62 -16.44
N ALA A 201 2.07 10.43 -15.37
CA ALA A 201 0.80 10.94 -14.88
C ALA A 201 0.03 11.78 -15.92
N GLN A 202 0.75 12.48 -16.80
CA GLN A 202 0.17 13.28 -17.90
C GLN A 202 -0.18 12.45 -19.13
N SER A 203 0.41 11.25 -19.29
CA SER A 203 0.24 10.41 -20.49
C SER A 203 -0.91 9.41 -20.39
N ILE A 204 -1.49 9.21 -19.20
CA ILE A 204 -2.59 8.29 -18.93
C ILE A 204 -3.71 8.99 -18.15
N THR A 205 -4.93 8.49 -18.27
CA THR A 205 -6.12 9.06 -17.61
C THR A 205 -6.39 8.45 -16.23
N ILE A 206 -5.87 7.23 -15.96
CA ILE A 206 -5.98 6.61 -14.64
C ILE A 206 -5.09 7.32 -13.62
N PRO A 207 -5.50 7.37 -12.33
CA PRO A 207 -4.69 7.97 -11.26
C PRO A 207 -3.31 7.33 -11.13
N VAL A 208 -2.28 8.17 -10.96
CA VAL A 208 -0.89 7.75 -10.70
C VAL A 208 -0.50 8.13 -9.28
N ILE A 209 -0.16 7.14 -8.47
CA ILE A 209 0.25 7.29 -7.07
C ILE A 209 1.77 7.08 -6.98
N GLY A 210 2.48 8.05 -6.40
CA GLY A 210 3.94 8.00 -6.29
C GLY A 210 4.43 7.57 -4.91
N ILE A 211 5.57 6.89 -4.89
CA ILE A 211 6.42 6.74 -3.71
C ILE A 211 7.87 6.91 -4.13
N GLY A 212 8.55 7.94 -3.61
CA GLY A 212 9.89 8.28 -4.07
C GLY A 212 9.95 8.67 -5.56
N ALA A 213 8.86 9.22 -6.11
CA ALA A 213 8.69 9.56 -7.52
C ALA A 213 8.39 11.05 -7.76
N GLY A 214 8.56 11.90 -6.75
CA GLY A 214 8.28 13.34 -6.82
C GLY A 214 6.80 13.69 -6.66
N SER A 215 6.47 14.99 -6.78
CA SER A 215 5.12 15.54 -6.50
C SER A 215 4.23 15.71 -7.73
N GLY A 216 4.76 15.47 -8.94
CA GLY A 216 4.05 15.68 -10.21
C GLY A 216 3.08 14.58 -10.61
N VAL A 217 2.60 13.81 -9.64
CA VAL A 217 1.65 12.68 -9.78
C VAL A 217 0.33 13.00 -9.06
N ASP A 218 -0.67 12.14 -9.21
CA ASP A 218 -2.03 12.40 -8.71
C ASP A 218 -2.20 12.09 -7.22
N GLY A 219 -1.33 11.30 -6.63
CA GLY A 219 -1.33 10.97 -5.21
C GLY A 219 0.01 10.48 -4.69
N GLN A 220 0.07 10.17 -3.39
CA GLN A 220 1.27 9.65 -2.73
C GLN A 220 0.91 8.47 -1.83
N VAL A 221 1.81 7.49 -1.75
CA VAL A 221 1.72 6.39 -0.79
C VAL A 221 2.98 6.33 0.07
N LEU A 222 2.81 6.00 1.35
CA LEU A 222 3.89 5.65 2.28
C LEU A 222 3.54 4.38 3.05
N VAL A 223 4.56 3.71 3.56
CA VAL A 223 4.41 2.67 4.58
C VAL A 223 4.12 3.36 5.92
N LEU A 224 3.03 2.99 6.59
CA LEU A 224 2.61 3.62 7.85
C LEU A 224 3.73 3.59 8.90
N HIS A 225 4.35 2.42 9.11
CA HIS A 225 5.41 2.23 10.11
C HIS A 225 6.59 3.19 9.89
N ASP A 226 6.94 3.44 8.63
CA ASP A 226 8.00 4.38 8.28
C ASP A 226 7.56 5.82 8.55
N MET A 227 6.35 6.18 8.14
CA MET A 227 5.79 7.52 8.26
C MET A 227 5.66 7.96 9.72
N VAL A 228 5.26 7.05 10.62
CA VAL A 228 5.15 7.35 12.06
C VAL A 228 6.45 7.08 12.83
N GLY A 229 7.53 6.67 12.16
CA GLY A 229 8.84 6.48 12.78
C GLY A 229 8.95 5.25 13.68
N MET A 230 8.19 4.16 13.39
CA MET A 230 8.36 2.87 14.06
C MET A 230 9.60 2.13 13.54
N THR A 231 9.88 2.21 12.23
CA THR A 231 11.08 1.66 11.59
C THR A 231 12.25 2.62 11.79
N HIS A 232 12.90 2.51 12.96
CA HIS A 232 13.89 3.50 13.43
C HIS A 232 15.08 3.68 12.48
N GLU A 233 15.60 2.59 11.92
CA GLU A 233 16.81 2.60 11.08
C GLU A 233 16.55 2.95 9.62
N PHE A 234 15.29 2.91 9.15
CA PHE A 234 14.94 3.16 7.76
C PHE A 234 14.63 4.64 7.51
N SER A 235 15.53 5.37 6.86
CA SER A 235 15.39 6.81 6.58
C SER A 235 15.81 7.18 5.16
N PRO A 236 15.11 6.70 4.11
CA PRO A 236 15.41 7.08 2.75
C PRO A 236 15.03 8.55 2.48
N ARG A 237 15.68 9.17 1.46
CA ARG A 237 15.48 10.58 1.10
C ARG A 237 14.01 10.96 0.85
N PHE A 238 13.19 10.05 0.35
CA PHE A 238 11.79 10.32 0.02
C PHE A 238 10.84 10.23 1.22
N LEU A 239 11.29 9.67 2.34
CA LEU A 239 10.47 9.50 3.54
C LEU A 239 10.45 10.79 4.35
N ARG A 240 9.25 11.29 4.64
CA ARG A 240 9.01 12.27 5.69
C ARG A 240 8.41 11.56 6.89
N ARG A 241 9.07 11.62 8.03
CA ARG A 241 8.52 11.19 9.31
C ARG A 241 7.61 12.28 9.87
N TYR A 242 6.43 11.90 10.31
CA TYR A 242 5.46 12.79 10.95
C TYR A 242 5.41 12.61 12.48
N MET A 243 5.99 11.52 12.97
CA MET A 243 6.16 11.18 14.38
C MET A 243 7.49 10.46 14.59
N ASN A 244 7.87 10.24 15.86
CA ASN A 244 8.97 9.37 16.25
C ASN A 244 8.47 8.30 17.23
N LEU A 245 7.57 7.46 16.73
CA LEU A 245 6.81 6.53 17.56
C LEU A 245 7.71 5.46 18.23
N TYR A 246 8.84 5.11 17.64
CA TYR A 246 9.82 4.20 18.24
C TYR A 246 10.33 4.75 19.58
N GLU A 247 10.75 6.00 19.63
CA GLU A 247 11.27 6.62 20.86
C GLU A 247 10.14 6.84 21.88
N ASP A 248 8.99 7.33 21.44
CA ASP A 248 7.86 7.61 22.32
C ASP A 248 7.35 6.33 22.99
N MET A 249 7.19 5.24 22.23
CA MET A 249 6.78 3.94 22.75
C MET A 249 7.84 3.34 23.67
N THR A 250 9.12 3.41 23.29
CA THR A 250 10.23 2.90 24.12
C THR A 250 10.25 3.61 25.46
N LYS A 251 10.07 4.92 25.49
CA LYS A 251 9.99 5.72 26.73
C LYS A 251 8.78 5.34 27.57
N ALA A 252 7.60 5.24 26.97
CA ALA A 252 6.37 4.87 27.66
C ALA A 252 6.43 3.46 28.26
N ILE A 253 6.95 2.48 27.50
CA ILE A 253 7.16 1.12 27.99
C ILE A 253 8.21 1.09 29.11
N GLY A 254 9.28 1.88 28.98
CA GLY A 254 10.30 2.02 30.02
C GLY A 254 9.73 2.58 31.33
N GLN A 255 8.83 3.55 31.26
CA GLN A 255 8.11 4.08 32.42
C GLN A 255 7.25 3.00 33.08
N TYR A 256 6.44 2.28 32.28
CA TYR A 256 5.64 1.16 32.79
C TYR A 256 6.51 0.11 33.52
N VAL A 257 7.66 -0.26 32.95
CA VAL A 257 8.61 -1.19 33.58
C VAL A 257 9.11 -0.65 34.93
N SER A 258 9.40 0.66 35.01
CA SER A 258 9.85 1.33 36.23
C SER A 258 8.76 1.30 37.32
N ASP A 259 7.53 1.67 36.95
CA ASP A 259 6.40 1.74 37.86
C ASP A 259 6.04 0.37 38.45
N VAL A 260 6.03 -0.68 37.61
CA VAL A 260 5.82 -2.05 38.08
C VAL A 260 6.92 -2.49 39.07
N LYS A 261 8.20 -2.18 38.79
CA LYS A 261 9.31 -2.56 39.66
C LYS A 261 9.36 -1.77 40.97
N ALA A 262 8.84 -0.53 40.94
CA ALA A 262 8.72 0.32 42.13
C ALA A 262 7.46 0.03 42.96
N VAL A 263 6.58 -0.89 42.51
CA VAL A 263 5.25 -1.16 43.11
C VAL A 263 4.36 0.09 43.11
N ASP A 264 4.54 0.97 42.14
CA ASP A 264 3.70 2.15 41.91
C ASP A 264 2.51 1.84 40.98
N PHE A 265 2.64 0.79 40.15
CA PHE A 265 1.56 0.25 39.33
C PHE A 265 1.35 -1.25 39.63
N PRO A 266 0.09 -1.71 39.90
CA PRO A 266 -1.10 -0.89 40.12
C PRO A 266 -1.10 -0.23 41.50
N ASN A 267 -1.55 1.02 41.58
CA ASN A 267 -1.80 1.70 42.86
C ASN A 267 -3.22 1.39 43.40
N GLU A 268 -3.58 1.99 44.59
CA GLU A 268 -4.86 1.72 45.24
C GLU A 268 -6.10 2.02 44.38
N ASN A 269 -5.99 2.94 43.40
CA ASN A 269 -7.11 3.28 42.49
C ASN A 269 -7.21 2.38 41.26
N GLU A 270 -6.23 1.52 41.05
CA GLU A 270 -6.12 0.65 39.85
C GLU A 270 -6.30 -0.84 40.18
N GLN A 271 -6.63 -1.18 41.44
CA GLN A 271 -6.90 -2.54 41.91
C GLN A 271 -8.36 -2.75 42.30
N TYR A 272 -8.84 -4.01 42.29
CA TYR A 272 -10.23 -4.37 42.62
C TYR A 272 -10.31 -5.04 43.97
#